data_b61c76980237578235291be1526840d6
#
_entry.id   b61c76980237578235291be1526840d6
#
_cell.length_a   1.000
_cell.length_b   1.000
_cell.length_c   1.000
_cell.angle_alpha   90.00
_cell.angle_beta   90.00
_cell.angle_gamma   90.00
#
_symmetry.space_group_name_H-M   'P 1'
#
loop_
_entity.id
_entity.type
_entity.pdbx_description
1 polymer ?
#
loop_
_entity_poly.entity_id
_entity_poly.type
_entity_poly.pdbx_seq_one_letter_code
_entity_poly.pdbx_strand_id
1 'polypeptide(L)'
;MPGEPILIVDDNPANLKLARVLLTGEGYEVRTAADAEEALSTLKAFRPRLILMDLQMPGMDGFELTRRLKADPATRGMVILALTAYAMKGDEERARAAGCDGYVAKPIDTRALPGLIARRLADSGEGPA
;
A
#
# COMPACT_ATOMS: atom_id res chain seq x y z
N MET A 1 -11.27 -10.88 7.36
CA MET A 1 -10.68 -11.80 8.25
C MET A 1 -9.38 -11.30 8.74
N PRO A 2 -9.19 -11.26 10.01
CA PRO A 2 -7.90 -10.86 10.55
C PRO A 2 -6.82 -11.76 10.04
N GLY A 3 -5.64 -11.23 9.92
CA GLY A 3 -4.51 -12.02 9.46
C GLY A 3 -4.13 -11.82 8.02
N GLU A 4 -4.92 -11.07 7.25
CA GLU A 4 -4.51 -10.80 5.88
C GLU A 4 -3.18 -10.07 5.86
N PRO A 5 -2.27 -10.45 4.96
CA PRO A 5 -0.94 -9.83 4.91
C PRO A 5 -0.99 -8.48 4.22
N ILE A 6 -0.33 -7.49 4.84
CA ILE A 6 -0.29 -6.12 4.33
C ILE A 6 1.15 -5.65 4.36
N LEU A 7 1.60 -5.00 3.30
CA LEU A 7 2.92 -4.37 3.23
C LEU A 7 2.75 -2.87 3.23
N ILE A 8 3.53 -2.18 4.05
CA ILE A 8 3.53 -0.71 4.10
C ILE A 8 4.88 -0.23 3.60
N VAL A 9 4.88 0.60 2.56
CA VAL A 9 6.09 1.14 1.96
C VAL A 9 6.09 2.65 2.15
N ASP A 10 7.02 3.17 2.94
CA ASP A 10 7.09 4.60 3.24
C ASP A 10 8.50 4.88 3.75
N ASP A 11 9.13 5.96 3.31
CA ASP A 11 10.47 6.28 3.75
C ASP A 11 10.50 7.03 5.09
N ASN A 12 9.35 7.37 5.63
CA ASN A 12 9.25 8.06 6.92
C ASN A 12 9.04 7.04 8.03
N PRO A 13 10.01 6.87 8.95
CA PRO A 13 9.87 5.86 10.00
C PRO A 13 8.66 6.06 10.90
N ALA A 14 8.27 7.31 11.14
CA ALA A 14 7.12 7.59 11.98
C ALA A 14 5.83 7.11 11.33
N ASN A 15 5.70 7.30 10.01
CA ASN A 15 4.54 6.81 9.29
C ASN A 15 4.50 5.29 9.25
N LEU A 16 5.65 4.65 9.05
CA LEU A 16 5.73 3.19 9.06
C LEU A 16 5.27 2.65 10.41
N LYS A 17 5.77 3.24 11.49
CA LYS A 17 5.42 2.78 12.82
C LYS A 17 3.94 2.96 13.10
N LEU A 18 3.40 4.13 12.76
CA LEU A 18 2.00 4.43 13.02
C LEU A 18 1.09 3.45 12.30
N ALA A 19 1.32 3.26 11.01
CA ALA A 19 0.48 2.35 10.23
C ALA A 19 0.64 0.90 10.68
N ARG A 20 1.88 0.51 11.02
CA ARG A 20 2.13 -0.85 11.49
C ARG A 20 1.39 -1.13 12.80
N VAL A 21 1.50 -0.22 13.76
CA VAL A 21 0.84 -0.41 15.04
C VAL A 21 -0.66 -0.46 14.86
N LEU A 22 -1.20 0.46 14.07
CA LEU A 22 -2.62 0.55 13.83
C LEU A 22 -3.18 -0.72 13.19
N LEU A 23 -2.54 -1.19 12.13
CA LEU A 23 -3.06 -2.33 11.38
C LEU A 23 -2.77 -3.66 12.09
N THR A 24 -1.65 -3.75 12.79
CA THR A 24 -1.39 -4.93 13.61
C THR A 24 -2.45 -5.04 14.70
N GLY A 25 -2.85 -3.91 15.27
CA GLY A 25 -3.91 -3.89 16.27
C GLY A 25 -5.25 -4.36 15.72
N GLU A 26 -5.47 -4.24 14.41
CA GLU A 26 -6.68 -4.73 13.78
C GLU A 26 -6.59 -6.20 13.39
N GLY A 27 -5.47 -6.85 13.66
CA GLY A 27 -5.34 -8.27 13.39
C GLY A 27 -4.62 -8.63 12.11
N TYR A 28 -4.16 -7.66 11.34
CA TYR A 28 -3.46 -7.93 10.09
C TYR A 28 -2.02 -8.38 10.34
N GLU A 29 -1.47 -9.15 9.40
CA GLU A 29 -0.06 -9.48 9.40
C GLU A 29 0.66 -8.40 8.61
N VAL A 30 1.48 -7.57 9.28
CA VAL A 30 2.04 -6.37 8.67
C VAL A 30 3.55 -6.47 8.54
N ARG A 31 4.06 -6.14 7.35
CA ARG A 31 5.48 -5.95 7.09
C ARG A 31 5.68 -4.54 6.60
N THR A 32 6.88 -4.02 6.76
CA THR A 32 7.19 -2.65 6.35
C THR A 32 8.44 -2.64 5.49
N ALA A 33 8.54 -1.65 4.61
CA ALA A 33 9.70 -1.41 3.78
C ALA A 33 9.92 0.09 3.69
N ALA A 34 11.17 0.51 3.80
CA ALA A 34 11.50 1.94 3.85
C ALA A 34 11.77 2.53 2.46
N ASP A 35 11.90 1.69 1.45
CA ASP A 35 12.11 2.16 0.08
C ASP A 35 11.70 1.06 -0.89
N ALA A 36 11.78 1.36 -2.19
CA ALA A 36 11.33 0.44 -3.21
C ALA A 36 12.19 -0.84 -3.26
N GLU A 37 13.48 -0.69 -3.04
CA GLU A 37 14.38 -1.84 -3.09
C GLU A 37 14.06 -2.82 -1.98
N GLU A 38 13.84 -2.31 -0.78
CA GLU A 38 13.46 -3.13 0.36
C GLU A 38 12.09 -3.78 0.12
N ALA A 39 11.17 -3.03 -0.50
CA ALA A 39 9.85 -3.57 -0.83
C ALA A 39 9.96 -4.74 -1.78
N LEU A 40 10.76 -4.59 -2.84
CA LEU A 40 10.93 -5.67 -3.80
C LEU A 40 11.58 -6.90 -3.17
N SER A 41 12.54 -6.68 -2.27
CA SER A 41 13.17 -7.77 -1.54
C SER A 41 12.16 -8.49 -0.66
N THR A 42 11.33 -7.73 0.05
CA THR A 42 10.31 -8.31 0.92
C THR A 42 9.32 -9.15 0.13
N LEU A 43 8.97 -8.69 -1.06
CA LEU A 43 7.97 -9.38 -1.87
C LEU A 43 8.45 -10.73 -2.41
N LYS A 44 9.72 -11.04 -2.30
CA LYS A 44 10.21 -12.35 -2.69
C LYS A 44 9.72 -13.45 -1.76
N ALA A 45 9.47 -13.13 -0.50
CA ALA A 45 9.06 -14.11 0.50
C ALA A 45 7.71 -13.79 1.15
N PHE A 46 7.19 -12.59 0.96
CA PHE A 46 5.96 -12.15 1.59
C PHE A 46 4.97 -11.74 0.50
N ARG A 47 3.77 -12.28 0.54
CA ARG A 47 2.76 -12.03 -0.50
C ARG A 47 1.59 -11.27 0.10
N PRO A 48 1.66 -9.94 0.17
CA PRO A 48 0.57 -9.16 0.75
C PRO A 48 -0.64 -9.15 -0.17
N ARG A 49 -1.80 -9.02 0.42
CA ARG A 49 -3.02 -8.78 -0.34
C ARG A 49 -3.19 -7.31 -0.65
N LEU A 50 -2.57 -6.45 0.16
CA LEU A 50 -2.70 -5.02 0.01
C LEU A 50 -1.37 -4.35 0.35
N ILE A 51 -1.01 -3.32 -0.41
CA ILE A 51 0.19 -2.53 -0.18
C ILE A 51 -0.22 -1.07 0.01
N LEU A 52 0.21 -0.47 1.12
CA LEU A 52 0.13 0.98 1.28
C LEU A 52 1.42 1.55 0.72
N MET A 53 1.33 2.33 -0.34
CA MET A 53 2.48 2.75 -1.12
C MET A 53 2.67 4.25 -1.07
N ASP A 54 3.74 4.72 -0.42
CA ASP A 54 4.10 6.12 -0.44
C ASP A 54 4.56 6.49 -1.85
N LEU A 55 4.01 7.54 -2.40
CA LEU A 55 4.36 7.96 -3.76
C LEU A 55 5.62 8.80 -3.81
N GLN A 56 5.97 9.48 -2.71
CA GLN A 56 7.13 10.35 -2.69
C GLN A 56 8.25 9.70 -1.90
N MET A 57 9.08 8.91 -2.55
CA MET A 57 10.24 8.28 -1.93
C MET A 57 11.48 8.58 -2.75
N PRO A 58 12.66 8.66 -2.13
CA PRO A 58 13.89 8.84 -2.88
C PRO A 58 14.21 7.60 -3.70
N GLY A 59 14.95 7.79 -4.77
CA GLY A 59 15.28 6.70 -5.67
C GLY A 59 14.09 6.34 -6.53
N MET A 60 13.74 5.06 -6.57
CA MET A 60 12.54 4.64 -7.30
C MET A 60 11.33 5.07 -6.50
N ASP A 61 10.50 5.94 -7.06
CA ASP A 61 9.34 6.44 -6.36
C ASP A 61 8.18 5.44 -6.43
N GLY A 62 7.12 5.75 -5.70
CA GLY A 62 5.98 4.85 -5.62
C GLY A 62 5.23 4.67 -6.93
N PHE A 63 5.25 5.66 -7.81
CA PHE A 63 4.63 5.51 -9.13
C PHE A 63 5.35 4.45 -9.95
N GLU A 64 6.67 4.51 -9.96
CA GLU A 64 7.48 3.55 -10.71
C GLU A 64 7.32 2.14 -10.13
N LEU A 65 7.37 2.02 -8.81
CA LEU A 65 7.21 0.73 -8.17
C LEU A 65 5.84 0.14 -8.45
N THR A 66 4.79 0.97 -8.39
CA THR A 66 3.43 0.52 -8.69
C THR A 66 3.35 -0.01 -10.12
N ARG A 67 3.93 0.72 -11.08
CA ARG A 67 3.89 0.26 -12.48
C ARG A 67 4.57 -1.10 -12.63
N ARG A 68 5.69 -1.31 -11.95
CA ARG A 68 6.40 -2.58 -12.01
C ARG A 68 5.57 -3.71 -11.42
N LEU A 69 4.93 -3.46 -10.28
CA LEU A 69 4.13 -4.48 -9.63
C LEU A 69 2.90 -4.83 -10.45
N LYS A 70 2.28 -3.85 -11.08
CA LYS A 70 1.08 -4.10 -11.88
C LYS A 70 1.42 -4.74 -13.22
N ALA A 71 2.66 -4.62 -13.68
CA ALA A 71 3.09 -5.27 -14.91
C ALA A 71 3.50 -6.72 -14.69
N ASP A 72 3.73 -7.14 -13.46
CA ASP A 72 4.20 -8.48 -13.13
C ASP A 72 2.99 -9.36 -12.78
N PRO A 73 2.77 -10.47 -13.50
CA PRO A 73 1.62 -11.33 -13.19
C PRO A 73 1.61 -11.85 -11.75
N ALA A 74 2.77 -11.95 -11.11
CA ALA A 74 2.85 -12.46 -9.74
C ALA A 74 2.33 -11.45 -8.73
N THR A 75 2.34 -10.16 -9.04
CA THR A 75 1.99 -9.11 -8.07
C THR A 75 0.83 -8.23 -8.50
N ARG A 76 0.41 -8.30 -9.76
CA ARG A 76 -0.60 -7.36 -10.25
C ARG A 76 -1.95 -7.50 -9.56
N GLY A 77 -2.21 -8.63 -8.92
CA GLY A 77 -3.46 -8.83 -8.20
C GLY A 77 -3.50 -8.21 -6.82
N MET A 78 -2.37 -7.71 -6.35
CA MET A 78 -2.32 -7.06 -5.04
C MET A 78 -2.99 -5.70 -5.12
N VAL A 79 -3.77 -5.34 -4.09
CA VAL A 79 -4.38 -4.02 -4.03
C VAL A 79 -3.32 -3.02 -3.63
N ILE A 80 -3.16 -1.93 -4.38
CA ILE A 80 -2.18 -0.90 -4.05
C ILE A 80 -2.93 0.39 -3.75
N LEU A 81 -2.79 0.87 -2.51
CA LEU A 81 -3.35 2.14 -2.08
C LEU A 81 -2.23 3.15 -1.98
N ALA A 82 -2.32 4.21 -2.77
CA ALA A 82 -1.29 5.24 -2.77
C ALA A 82 -1.43 6.14 -1.56
N LEU A 83 -0.29 6.47 -0.93
CA LEU A 83 -0.24 7.46 0.14
C LEU A 83 0.45 8.69 -0.43
N THR A 84 -0.13 9.88 -0.22
CA THR A 84 0.48 11.09 -0.72
C THR A 84 0.26 12.25 0.24
N ALA A 85 1.30 13.07 0.42
CA ALA A 85 1.20 14.28 1.22
C ALA A 85 0.56 15.41 0.41
N TYR A 86 0.53 15.27 -0.91
CA TYR A 86 0.01 16.33 -1.76
C TYR A 86 -1.25 15.83 -2.43
N ALA A 87 -2.38 16.17 -1.83
CA ALA A 87 -3.68 15.71 -2.35
C ALA A 87 -4.10 16.57 -3.52
N MET A 88 -3.22 16.70 -4.51
CA MET A 88 -3.52 17.48 -5.70
C MET A 88 -4.17 16.58 -6.73
N LYS A 89 -5.04 17.17 -7.52
CA LYS A 89 -5.80 16.44 -8.51
C LYS A 89 -4.90 15.67 -9.47
N GLY A 90 -3.79 16.28 -9.87
CA GLY A 90 -2.86 15.61 -10.77
C GLY A 90 -2.21 14.37 -10.17
N ASP A 91 -1.97 14.39 -8.86
CA ASP A 91 -1.37 13.24 -8.19
C ASP A 91 -2.32 12.06 -8.15
N GLU A 92 -3.59 12.30 -7.94
CA GLU A 92 -4.57 11.23 -7.96
C GLU A 92 -4.65 10.59 -9.34
N GLU A 93 -4.63 11.41 -10.38
CA GLU A 93 -4.67 10.90 -11.75
C GLU A 93 -3.41 10.12 -12.08
N ARG A 94 -2.25 10.61 -11.63
CA ARG A 94 -0.99 9.89 -11.86
C ARG A 94 -0.96 8.56 -11.13
N ALA A 95 -1.48 8.52 -9.91
CA ALA A 95 -1.54 7.28 -9.15
C ALA A 95 -2.42 6.26 -9.87
N ARG A 96 -3.56 6.71 -10.34
CA ARG A 96 -4.48 5.82 -11.06
C ARG A 96 -3.87 5.33 -12.36
N ALA A 97 -3.18 6.22 -13.08
CA ALA A 97 -2.52 5.84 -14.33
C ALA A 97 -1.40 4.85 -14.10
N ALA A 98 -0.74 4.90 -12.96
CA ALA A 98 0.30 3.94 -12.62
C ALA A 98 -0.27 2.58 -12.21
N GLY A 99 -1.56 2.52 -11.92
CA GLY A 99 -2.21 1.27 -11.56
C GLY A 99 -2.65 1.15 -10.12
N CYS A 100 -2.57 2.24 -9.36
CA CYS A 100 -3.05 2.21 -7.97
C CYS A 100 -4.55 1.98 -7.94
N ASP A 101 -4.98 1.18 -6.97
CA ASP A 101 -6.39 0.84 -6.84
C ASP A 101 -7.14 1.85 -5.98
N GLY A 102 -6.44 2.65 -5.22
CA GLY A 102 -7.04 3.68 -4.38
C GLY A 102 -6.00 4.70 -3.98
N TYR A 103 -6.42 5.67 -3.16
CA TYR A 103 -5.65 6.86 -2.89
C TYR A 103 -5.97 7.33 -1.48
N VAL A 104 -4.95 7.57 -0.67
CA VAL A 104 -5.10 8.00 0.71
C VAL A 104 -4.21 9.22 0.93
N ALA A 105 -4.79 10.30 1.43
CA ALA A 105 -4.03 11.51 1.70
C ALA A 105 -3.35 11.42 3.05
N LYS A 106 -2.15 11.97 3.15
CA LYS A 106 -1.45 12.12 4.42
C LYS A 106 -1.86 13.45 5.04
N PRO A 107 -1.83 13.58 6.36
CA PRO A 107 -1.45 12.56 7.33
C PRO A 107 -2.49 11.46 7.43
N ILE A 108 -2.03 10.27 7.84
CA ILE A 108 -2.92 9.13 7.94
C ILE A 108 -4.00 9.39 8.98
N ASP A 109 -5.26 9.22 8.58
CA ASP A 109 -6.39 9.34 9.49
C ASP A 109 -6.55 7.98 10.17
N THR A 110 -6.16 7.91 11.43
CA THR A 110 -6.13 6.64 12.16
C THR A 110 -7.51 6.08 12.41
N ARG A 111 -8.55 6.90 12.33
CA ARG A 111 -9.91 6.42 12.50
C ARG A 111 -10.46 5.83 11.20
N ALA A 112 -10.09 6.41 10.08
CA ALA A 112 -10.66 6.01 8.79
C ALA A 112 -9.89 4.88 8.14
N LEU A 113 -8.59 4.76 8.40
CA LEU A 113 -7.75 3.82 7.67
C LEU A 113 -8.17 2.37 7.84
N PRO A 114 -8.46 1.87 9.04
CA PRO A 114 -8.84 0.46 9.16
C PRO A 114 -10.07 0.11 8.33
N GLY A 115 -11.08 0.97 8.32
CA GLY A 115 -12.28 0.74 7.54
C GLY A 115 -12.02 0.76 6.05
N LEU A 116 -11.15 1.67 5.60
CA LEU A 116 -10.78 1.76 4.20
C LEU A 116 -10.05 0.49 3.76
N ILE A 117 -9.10 0.02 4.57
CA ILE A 117 -8.36 -1.20 4.28
C ILE A 117 -9.32 -2.39 4.18
N ALA A 118 -10.21 -2.53 5.16
CA ALA A 118 -11.16 -3.64 5.18
C ALA A 118 -12.05 -3.62 3.95
N ARG A 119 -12.50 -2.44 3.55
CA ARG A 119 -13.36 -2.29 2.39
C ARG A 119 -12.64 -2.66 1.11
N ARG A 120 -11.38 -2.21 0.97
CA ARG A 120 -10.60 -2.52 -0.22
C ARG A 120 -10.28 -4.01 -0.32
N LEU A 121 -10.00 -4.65 0.80
CA LEU A 121 -9.76 -6.08 0.81
C LEU A 121 -11.02 -6.85 0.43
N ALA A 122 -12.17 -6.43 0.94
CA ALA A 122 -13.43 -7.08 0.61
C ALA A 122 -13.77 -6.93 -0.87
N ASP A 123 -13.52 -5.74 -1.41
CA ASP A 123 -13.85 -5.47 -2.81
C ASP A 123 -12.98 -6.25 -3.78
N SER A 124 -11.71 -6.48 -3.41
CA SER A 124 -10.82 -7.15 -4.33
C SER A 124 -10.92 -8.63 -4.17
N GLY A 125 -11.49 -9.01 -3.29
CA GLY A 125 -11.31 -10.11 -3.04
C GLY A 125 -11.48 -11.25 -3.23
N GLU A 126 -12.16 -11.48 -2.91
CA GLU A 126 -12.32 -12.54 -2.95
C GLU A 126 -13.15 -12.93 -3.67
N GLY A 127 -13.54 -12.32 -4.16
CA GLY A 127 -14.31 -12.64 -5.01
C GLY A 127 -14.29 -13.66 -5.51
N PRO A 128 -14.89 -14.18 -5.80
CA PRO A 128 -15.21 -15.09 -6.02
C PRO A 128 -14.69 -15.83 -6.12
N ALA A 129 -14.44 -15.82 -5.89
CA ALA A 129 -13.71 -16.60 -6.02
C ALA A 129 -14.10 -17.48 -6.46
#